data_eb0556e8c633de91c2dd030729bc6e54
#
_entry.id   eb0556e8c633de91c2dd030729bc6e54
#
_cell.length_a   1.000
_cell.length_b   1.000
_cell.length_c   1.000
_cell.angle_alpha   90.00
_cell.angle_beta   90.00
_cell.angle_gamma   90.00
#
_symmetry.space_group_name_H-M   'P 1'
#
loop_
_entity.id
_entity.type
_entity.pdbx_description
1 polymer ?
#
loop_
_entity_poly.entity_id
_entity_poly.type
_entity_poly.pdbx_seq_one_letter_code
_entity_poly.pdbx_strand_id
1 'polypeptide(L)'
;MNGQEKPQPAAASGGRKTAKRVLLIAGAPLLCLFSWYAVGRATSPLRAARIFGTVDASAADFPATHRLRIGTYNIAHGRGLAESNWVGRDRDAGEKRLRAIARLLSEEKPDVVVLNEVDFGCTWTRGVNQAEFIAREAGFPCLAEGRNLDVHLPFLAFRFGNAVLSRFPIVKARAVDYPARSRFESAAAGQKRGLLCTLDLGDGRRVRVLAVHLEHRDEPIRVATAEVIVGLSADGGPPLIAAGDFNSTPAGFPHAARTADGRTALSALLESGRFATGLQGPPAEGDLTFSSDRPRALIDWILVPTGWKIDRQRAIDSQLSDHRPVVAEVEMRD
;
A
#
# COMPACT_ATOMS: atom_id res chain seq x y z
N MET A 1 67.04 30.85 -55.78
CA MET A 1 66.32 29.57 -55.53
C MET A 1 66.00 29.52 -54.04
N ASN A 2 64.83 30.01 -53.70
CA ASN A 2 64.38 30.02 -52.29
C ASN A 2 63.42 28.87 -52.04
N GLY A 3 63.86 27.86 -51.30
CA GLY A 3 63.01 26.80 -50.80
C GLY A 3 62.25 27.27 -49.56
N GLN A 4 60.92 27.42 -49.69
CA GLN A 4 60.03 27.60 -48.55
C GLN A 4 59.64 26.23 -47.99
N GLU A 5 60.09 25.91 -46.77
CA GLU A 5 59.58 24.81 -46.00
C GLU A 5 58.14 25.15 -45.49
N LYS A 6 57.18 24.28 -45.75
CA LYS A 6 55.82 24.34 -45.18
C LYS A 6 55.84 23.85 -43.74
N PRO A 7 55.20 24.52 -42.81
CA PRO A 7 55.12 24.04 -41.45
C PRO A 7 54.19 22.82 -41.38
N GLN A 8 54.64 21.79 -40.71
CA GLN A 8 53.82 20.61 -40.37
C GLN A 8 52.77 20.96 -39.33
N PRO A 9 51.53 20.48 -39.42
CA PRO A 9 50.52 20.72 -38.41
C PRO A 9 50.85 19.91 -37.14
N ALA A 10 50.98 20.61 -36.00
CA ALA A 10 51.18 20.04 -34.69
C ALA A 10 50.02 19.11 -34.32
N ALA A 11 50.32 17.90 -33.90
CA ALA A 11 49.37 16.85 -33.57
C ALA A 11 48.50 17.20 -32.35
N ALA A 12 47.17 17.34 -32.59
CA ALA A 12 46.13 17.52 -31.58
C ALA A 12 45.88 16.24 -30.79
N SER A 13 46.90 15.69 -30.09
CA SER A 13 46.73 14.41 -29.34
C SER A 13 46.35 14.63 -27.84
N GLY A 14 46.51 15.84 -27.30
CA GLY A 14 46.24 16.16 -25.88
C GLY A 14 44.75 16.19 -25.53
N GLY A 15 43.92 16.79 -26.38
CA GLY A 15 42.51 17.01 -26.09
C GLY A 15 41.66 15.74 -25.97
N ARG A 16 41.98 14.73 -26.80
CA ARG A 16 41.28 13.43 -26.78
C ARG A 16 41.53 12.60 -25.52
N LYS A 17 42.74 12.66 -24.96
CA LYS A 17 43.09 11.96 -23.71
C LYS A 17 42.42 12.62 -22.48
N THR A 18 42.34 13.95 -22.46
CA THR A 18 41.70 14.73 -21.39
C THR A 18 40.18 14.53 -21.43
N ALA A 19 39.53 14.58 -22.60
CA ALA A 19 38.11 14.31 -22.77
C ALA A 19 37.73 12.87 -22.34
N LYS A 20 38.52 11.86 -22.70
CA LYS A 20 38.30 10.47 -22.25
C LYS A 20 38.46 10.30 -20.75
N ARG A 21 39.43 10.99 -20.10
CA ARG A 21 39.61 10.97 -18.64
C ARG A 21 38.42 11.64 -17.92
N VAL A 22 37.96 12.78 -18.40
CA VAL A 22 36.78 13.47 -17.85
C VAL A 22 35.52 12.62 -17.99
N LEU A 23 35.33 11.97 -19.15
CA LEU A 23 34.20 11.04 -19.37
C LEU A 23 34.26 9.81 -18.44
N LEU A 24 35.43 9.26 -18.18
CA LEU A 24 35.63 8.16 -17.24
C LEU A 24 35.39 8.56 -15.79
N ILE A 25 35.88 9.75 -15.38
CA ILE A 25 35.72 10.25 -14.01
C ILE A 25 34.26 10.62 -13.71
N ALA A 26 33.54 11.20 -14.68
CA ALA A 26 32.11 11.52 -14.53
C ALA A 26 31.20 10.31 -14.76
N GLY A 27 31.58 9.39 -15.62
CA GLY A 27 30.78 8.22 -15.97
C GLY A 27 30.84 7.09 -14.94
N ALA A 28 31.97 6.91 -14.24
CA ALA A 28 32.11 5.85 -13.25
C ALA A 28 31.12 5.96 -12.07
N PRO A 29 30.92 7.12 -11.44
CA PRO A 29 29.91 7.27 -10.39
C PRO A 29 28.48 7.01 -10.87
N LEU A 30 28.13 7.45 -12.08
CA LEU A 30 26.84 7.20 -12.69
C LEU A 30 26.60 5.71 -12.98
N LEU A 31 27.64 5.02 -13.48
CA LEU A 31 27.60 3.58 -13.71
C LEU A 31 27.45 2.82 -12.36
N CYS A 32 28.15 3.24 -11.32
CA CYS A 32 28.02 2.66 -9.98
C CYS A 32 26.62 2.86 -9.43
N LEU A 33 26.04 4.05 -9.55
CA LEU A 33 24.67 4.34 -9.11
C LEU A 33 23.65 3.53 -9.92
N PHE A 34 23.84 3.44 -11.23
CA PHE A 34 22.97 2.64 -12.09
C PHE A 34 23.07 1.15 -11.75
N SER A 35 24.29 0.63 -11.56
CA SER A 35 24.50 -0.77 -11.16
C SER A 35 23.86 -1.06 -9.80
N TRP A 36 24.02 -0.17 -8.84
CA TRP A 36 23.36 -0.27 -7.54
C TRP A 36 21.84 -0.28 -7.66
N TYR A 37 21.29 0.65 -8.44
CA TYR A 37 19.87 0.70 -8.74
C TYR A 37 19.39 -0.60 -9.41
N ALA A 38 20.12 -1.08 -10.42
CA ALA A 38 19.78 -2.31 -11.15
C ALA A 38 19.79 -3.54 -10.23
N VAL A 39 20.81 -3.67 -9.37
CA VAL A 39 20.89 -4.74 -8.37
C VAL A 39 19.75 -4.62 -7.36
N GLY A 40 19.49 -3.40 -6.84
CA GLY A 40 18.37 -3.16 -5.94
C GLY A 40 17.02 -3.56 -6.58
N ARG A 41 16.82 -3.25 -7.86
CA ARG A 41 15.61 -3.62 -8.60
C ARG A 41 15.52 -5.13 -8.85
N ALA A 42 16.64 -5.80 -9.16
CA ALA A 42 16.67 -7.24 -9.37
C ALA A 42 16.40 -8.04 -8.08
N THR A 43 16.83 -7.52 -6.95
CA THR A 43 16.66 -8.14 -5.62
C THR A 43 15.42 -7.62 -4.87
N SER A 44 14.69 -6.66 -5.45
CA SER A 44 13.51 -6.05 -4.82
C SER A 44 12.35 -7.05 -4.70
N PRO A 45 11.75 -7.17 -3.52
CA PRO A 45 10.60 -8.05 -3.29
C PRO A 45 9.27 -7.44 -3.77
N LEU A 46 9.25 -6.67 -4.86
CA LEU A 46 8.02 -6.01 -5.35
C LEU A 46 6.87 -6.99 -5.65
N ARG A 47 7.19 -8.22 -6.06
CA ARG A 47 6.20 -9.27 -6.32
C ARG A 47 6.06 -10.28 -5.19
N ALA A 48 7.02 -10.28 -4.26
CA ALA A 48 6.97 -11.10 -3.07
C ALA A 48 6.51 -10.26 -1.89
N ALA A 49 5.59 -10.79 -1.10
CA ALA A 49 5.27 -10.22 0.20
C ALA A 49 6.26 -10.74 1.23
N ARG A 50 6.54 -9.92 2.24
CA ARG A 50 7.31 -10.32 3.42
C ARG A 50 6.35 -10.60 4.56
N ILE A 51 6.50 -11.74 5.20
CA ILE A 51 5.76 -12.10 6.42
C ILE A 51 6.73 -12.00 7.58
N PHE A 52 6.30 -11.34 8.64
CA PHE A 52 7.00 -11.23 9.91
C PHE A 52 6.05 -11.71 11.00
N GLY A 53 6.59 -12.35 12.01
CA GLY A 53 5.82 -12.81 13.15
C GLY A 53 6.31 -14.13 13.68
N THR A 54 5.80 -14.49 14.81
CA THR A 54 6.12 -15.77 15.44
C THR A 54 5.42 -16.89 14.69
N VAL A 55 6.20 -17.65 13.92
CA VAL A 55 5.75 -18.93 13.33
C VAL A 55 5.26 -19.90 14.41
N ASP A 56 5.62 -19.63 15.68
CA ASP A 56 5.27 -20.42 16.85
C ASP A 56 3.90 -20.10 17.45
N ALA A 57 3.18 -19.04 16.98
CA ALA A 57 1.77 -18.90 17.32
C ALA A 57 1.00 -20.01 16.61
N SER A 58 0.82 -21.12 17.30
CA SER A 58 -0.03 -22.20 16.80
C SER A 58 -1.44 -21.66 16.63
N ALA A 59 -2.09 -21.97 15.51
CA ALA A 59 -3.52 -21.66 15.33
C ALA A 59 -4.39 -22.28 16.45
N ALA A 60 -3.87 -23.29 17.15
CA ALA A 60 -4.49 -23.92 18.32
C ALA A 60 -4.59 -22.98 19.55
N ASP A 61 -3.82 -21.89 19.60
CA ASP A 61 -3.85 -20.92 20.70
C ASP A 61 -5.00 -19.89 20.56
N PHE A 62 -5.70 -19.91 19.43
CA PHE A 62 -6.82 -19.01 19.19
C PHE A 62 -8.15 -19.77 19.29
N PRO A 63 -9.08 -19.30 20.15
CA PRO A 63 -10.41 -19.89 20.20
C PRO A 63 -11.09 -19.76 18.84
N ALA A 64 -11.74 -20.84 18.41
CA ALA A 64 -12.54 -20.82 17.21
C ALA A 64 -13.53 -19.65 17.22
N THR A 65 -13.40 -18.74 16.27
CA THR A 65 -14.28 -17.58 16.19
C THR A 65 -15.08 -17.55 14.89
N HIS A 66 -16.37 -17.25 14.99
CA HIS A 66 -17.21 -16.92 13.83
C HIS A 66 -17.31 -15.40 13.62
N ARG A 67 -16.61 -14.61 14.43
CA ARG A 67 -16.61 -13.16 14.35
C ARG A 67 -15.20 -12.65 14.18
N LEU A 68 -15.07 -11.65 13.30
CA LEU A 68 -13.82 -10.93 13.08
C LEU A 68 -14.10 -9.43 13.22
N ARG A 69 -13.22 -8.74 13.89
CA ARG A 69 -13.16 -7.28 13.89
C ARG A 69 -12.04 -6.84 12.96
N ILE A 70 -12.40 -6.16 11.89
CA ILE A 70 -11.49 -5.79 10.80
C ILE A 70 -11.35 -4.29 10.76
N GLY A 71 -10.12 -3.80 10.67
CA GLY A 71 -9.81 -2.39 10.48
C GLY A 71 -9.15 -2.13 9.13
N THR A 72 -9.33 -0.91 8.61
CA THR A 72 -8.51 -0.37 7.53
C THR A 72 -8.14 1.08 7.80
N TYR A 73 -6.92 1.46 7.45
CA TYR A 73 -6.43 2.81 7.64
C TYR A 73 -5.34 3.18 6.61
N ASN A 74 -5.61 4.16 5.77
CA ASN A 74 -4.55 4.83 5.01
C ASN A 74 -3.83 5.80 5.96
N ILE A 75 -2.56 5.52 6.30
CA ILE A 75 -1.80 6.31 7.28
C ILE A 75 -0.99 7.44 6.64
N ALA A 76 -1.16 7.68 5.34
CA ALA A 76 -0.51 8.76 4.61
C ALA A 76 0.99 8.86 4.91
N HIS A 77 1.72 7.76 4.82
CA HIS A 77 3.15 7.71 5.16
C HIS A 77 3.49 8.25 6.58
N GLY A 78 2.53 8.31 7.48
CA GLY A 78 2.68 8.90 8.81
C GLY A 78 2.87 10.43 8.79
N ARG A 79 2.50 11.14 7.71
CA ARG A 79 2.64 12.61 7.62
C ARG A 79 1.53 13.39 8.34
N GLY A 80 0.45 12.72 8.74
CA GLY A 80 -0.75 13.40 9.25
C GLY A 80 -1.41 14.23 8.16
N LEU A 81 -1.74 15.47 8.46
CA LEU A 81 -2.33 16.43 7.51
C LEU A 81 -1.30 17.24 6.72
N ALA A 82 -0.01 16.95 6.83
CA ALA A 82 1.02 17.68 6.07
C ALA A 82 0.90 17.36 4.57
N GLU A 83 1.05 18.39 3.72
CA GLU A 83 0.91 18.27 2.26
C GLU A 83 1.99 17.42 1.59
N SER A 84 3.17 17.33 2.21
CA SER A 84 4.32 16.64 1.61
C SER A 84 5.02 15.71 2.60
N ASN A 85 5.51 14.60 2.07
CA ASN A 85 6.34 13.67 2.81
C ASN A 85 7.70 14.25 3.27
N TRP A 86 8.10 15.40 2.80
CA TRP A 86 9.37 16.05 3.11
C TRP A 86 9.26 17.19 4.12
N VAL A 87 8.06 17.72 4.38
CA VAL A 87 7.84 18.88 5.25
C VAL A 87 7.61 18.45 6.69
N GLY A 88 8.26 19.13 7.65
CA GLY A 88 7.98 19.02 9.09
C GLY A 88 8.30 17.65 9.71
N ARG A 89 9.25 16.90 9.15
CA ARG A 89 9.60 15.57 9.64
C ARG A 89 10.74 15.61 10.65
N ASP A 90 10.39 16.01 11.83
CA ASP A 90 11.13 15.63 13.03
C ASP A 90 10.83 14.14 13.31
N ARG A 91 11.90 13.37 13.65
CA ARG A 91 11.79 11.95 13.99
C ARG A 91 10.84 11.73 15.16
N ASP A 92 10.97 12.54 16.19
CA ASP A 92 10.20 12.41 17.42
C ASP A 92 8.70 12.70 17.16
N ALA A 93 8.40 13.70 16.33
CA ALA A 93 7.02 13.99 15.91
C ALA A 93 6.43 12.88 15.07
N GLY A 94 7.23 12.26 14.18
CA GLY A 94 6.84 11.09 13.39
C GLY A 94 6.53 9.88 14.26
N GLU A 95 7.44 9.52 15.16
CA GLU A 95 7.25 8.39 16.09
C GLU A 95 6.08 8.64 17.05
N LYS A 96 5.91 9.88 17.55
CA LYS A 96 4.76 10.24 18.40
C LYS A 96 3.43 10.01 17.67
N ARG A 97 3.37 10.33 16.39
CA ARG A 97 2.17 10.07 15.57
C ARG A 97 1.94 8.59 15.35
N LEU A 98 2.99 7.82 15.05
CA LEU A 98 2.87 6.36 14.92
C LEU A 98 2.41 5.70 16.23
N ARG A 99 2.88 6.15 17.40
CA ARG A 99 2.39 5.70 18.70
C ARG A 99 0.90 6.04 18.90
N ALA A 100 0.47 7.22 18.46
CA ALA A 100 -0.93 7.61 18.53
C ALA A 100 -1.82 6.73 17.63
N ILE A 101 -1.35 6.40 16.40
CA ILE A 101 -2.01 5.44 15.51
C ILE A 101 -2.08 4.06 16.17
N ALA A 102 -0.97 3.57 16.72
CA ALA A 102 -0.93 2.27 17.41
C ALA A 102 -1.89 2.22 18.61
N ARG A 103 -1.93 3.29 19.40
CA ARG A 103 -2.89 3.41 20.53
C ARG A 103 -4.33 3.34 20.05
N LEU A 104 -4.70 4.12 19.03
CA LEU A 104 -6.03 4.08 18.42
C LEU A 104 -6.39 2.65 17.99
N LEU A 105 -5.50 1.93 17.32
CA LEU A 105 -5.72 0.56 16.92
C LEU A 105 -5.85 -0.39 18.13
N SER A 106 -5.07 -0.17 19.20
CA SER A 106 -5.18 -0.94 20.44
C SER A 106 -6.51 -0.72 21.14
N GLU A 107 -7.03 0.51 21.15
CA GLU A 107 -8.32 0.88 21.74
C GLU A 107 -9.48 0.27 20.95
N GLU A 108 -9.39 0.27 19.63
CA GLU A 108 -10.39 -0.31 18.74
C GLU A 108 -10.34 -1.85 18.68
N LYS A 109 -9.25 -2.47 19.10
CA LYS A 109 -9.07 -3.93 19.22
C LYS A 109 -9.45 -4.71 17.96
N PRO A 110 -9.04 -4.31 16.75
CA PRO A 110 -9.27 -5.13 15.57
C PRO A 110 -8.44 -6.43 15.64
N ASP A 111 -8.98 -7.50 15.06
CA ASP A 111 -8.26 -8.76 14.90
C ASP A 111 -7.29 -8.69 13.72
N VAL A 112 -7.68 -7.94 12.69
CA VAL A 112 -6.92 -7.73 11.46
C VAL A 112 -7.02 -6.28 11.04
N VAL A 113 -5.90 -5.67 10.65
CA VAL A 113 -5.84 -4.29 10.13
C VAL A 113 -5.13 -4.27 8.80
N VAL A 114 -5.77 -3.64 7.83
CA VAL A 114 -5.13 -3.24 6.56
C VAL A 114 -4.61 -1.82 6.71
N LEU A 115 -3.33 -1.62 6.42
CA LEU A 115 -2.70 -0.30 6.37
C LEU A 115 -2.30 0.02 4.93
N ASN A 116 -2.64 1.21 4.46
CA ASN A 116 -2.20 1.76 3.18
C ASN A 116 -1.23 2.93 3.39
N GLU A 117 -0.43 3.23 2.38
CA GLU A 117 0.62 4.26 2.40
C GLU A 117 1.57 4.11 3.58
N VAL A 118 2.12 2.91 3.72
CA VAL A 118 3.04 2.54 4.80
C VAL A 118 4.48 2.58 4.28
N ASP A 119 5.37 3.23 5.02
CA ASP A 119 6.79 3.27 4.74
C ASP A 119 7.52 2.10 5.41
N PHE A 120 8.39 1.43 4.64
CA PHE A 120 9.24 0.34 5.10
C PHE A 120 10.71 0.77 5.13
N GLY A 121 10.99 1.85 5.86
CA GLY A 121 12.33 2.41 5.98
C GLY A 121 12.68 3.43 4.88
N CYS A 122 11.77 4.33 4.55
CA CYS A 122 12.03 5.44 3.62
C CYS A 122 12.99 6.48 4.22
N THR A 123 13.74 7.17 3.36
CA THR A 123 14.63 8.26 3.78
C THR A 123 13.86 9.40 4.44
N TRP A 124 12.70 9.76 3.91
CA TRP A 124 11.87 10.82 4.50
C TRP A 124 11.27 10.44 5.88
N THR A 125 11.17 9.14 6.23
CA THR A 125 10.79 8.66 7.57
C THR A 125 12.01 8.26 8.42
N ARG A 126 13.20 8.69 8.02
CA ARG A 126 14.48 8.42 8.71
C ARG A 126 14.72 6.93 8.98
N GLY A 127 14.32 6.10 8.03
CA GLY A 127 14.55 4.66 8.09
C GLY A 127 13.58 3.87 8.98
N VAL A 128 12.52 4.50 9.50
CA VAL A 128 11.51 3.81 10.32
C VAL A 128 10.67 2.89 9.44
N ASN A 129 10.56 1.62 9.83
CA ASN A 129 9.54 0.71 9.32
C ASN A 129 8.25 0.94 10.11
N GLN A 130 7.28 1.62 9.48
CA GLN A 130 6.04 2.03 10.13
C GLN A 130 5.15 0.83 10.48
N ALA A 131 5.12 -0.21 9.63
CA ALA A 131 4.32 -1.40 9.89
C ALA A 131 4.81 -2.16 11.12
N GLU A 132 6.12 -2.42 11.21
CA GLU A 132 6.73 -3.08 12.37
C GLU A 132 6.55 -2.24 13.64
N PHE A 133 6.73 -0.93 13.53
CA PHE A 133 6.54 -0.02 14.66
C PHE A 133 5.11 -0.10 15.20
N ILE A 134 4.11 0.07 14.32
CA ILE A 134 2.69 0.03 14.71
C ILE A 134 2.31 -1.36 15.23
N ALA A 135 2.75 -2.44 14.56
CA ALA A 135 2.45 -3.81 14.99
C ALA A 135 2.95 -4.08 16.41
N ARG A 136 4.20 -3.71 16.70
CA ARG A 136 4.79 -3.87 18.04
C ARG A 136 4.06 -3.05 19.11
N GLU A 137 3.83 -1.76 18.85
CA GLU A 137 3.19 -0.85 19.82
C GLU A 137 1.70 -1.20 20.05
N ALA A 138 1.02 -1.72 19.02
CA ALA A 138 -0.40 -2.10 19.11
C ALA A 138 -0.61 -3.58 19.51
N GLY A 139 0.47 -4.37 19.64
CA GLY A 139 0.41 -5.75 20.08
C GLY A 139 -0.10 -6.75 19.02
N PHE A 140 0.20 -6.52 17.74
CA PHE A 140 -0.06 -7.49 16.68
C PHE A 140 1.13 -8.45 16.54
N PRO A 141 0.94 -9.76 16.74
CA PRO A 141 2.01 -10.75 16.66
C PRO A 141 2.46 -11.04 15.23
N CYS A 142 1.60 -10.83 14.24
CA CYS A 142 1.86 -11.13 12.84
C CYS A 142 1.66 -9.90 11.96
N LEU A 143 2.54 -9.74 10.99
CA LEU A 143 2.39 -8.71 9.95
C LEU A 143 2.88 -9.24 8.60
N ALA A 144 2.31 -8.70 7.52
CA ALA A 144 2.82 -8.87 6.17
C ALA A 144 2.98 -7.51 5.49
N GLU A 145 4.04 -7.37 4.69
CA GLU A 145 4.35 -6.18 3.90
C GLU A 145 4.25 -6.49 2.40
N GLY A 146 3.59 -5.60 1.66
CA GLY A 146 3.54 -5.60 0.20
C GLY A 146 4.02 -4.27 -0.34
N ARG A 147 5.04 -4.27 -1.21
CA ARG A 147 5.67 -3.04 -1.70
C ARG A 147 5.11 -2.60 -3.03
N ASN A 148 4.73 -1.33 -3.12
CA ASN A 148 4.36 -0.63 -4.35
C ASN A 148 5.60 -0.04 -5.04
N LEU A 149 6.54 0.46 -4.24
CA LEU A 149 7.85 0.94 -4.67
C LEU A 149 8.93 0.37 -3.75
N ASP A 150 10.04 -0.05 -4.36
CA ASP A 150 11.26 -0.42 -3.65
C ASP A 150 12.46 0.09 -4.47
N VAL A 151 12.93 1.26 -4.12
CA VAL A 151 14.14 1.88 -4.68
C VAL A 151 15.11 2.13 -3.53
N HIS A 152 16.31 1.62 -3.69
CA HIS A 152 17.37 1.79 -2.72
C HIS A 152 18.67 2.22 -3.42
N LEU A 153 19.15 3.40 -3.04
CA LEU A 153 20.47 3.94 -3.39
C LEU A 153 21.28 4.07 -2.09
N PRO A 154 22.61 4.26 -2.13
CA PRO A 154 23.44 4.35 -0.93
C PRO A 154 22.98 5.38 0.11
N PHE A 155 22.35 6.46 -0.33
CA PHE A 155 21.93 7.60 0.50
C PHE A 155 20.41 7.89 0.39
N LEU A 156 19.66 7.09 -0.35
CA LEU A 156 18.25 7.35 -0.63
C LEU A 156 17.47 6.02 -0.70
N ALA A 157 16.42 5.90 0.10
CA ALA A 157 15.55 4.76 0.09
C ALA A 157 14.08 5.20 -0.02
N PHE A 158 13.35 4.61 -0.97
CA PHE A 158 11.91 4.74 -1.12
C PHE A 158 11.30 3.34 -1.14
N ARG A 159 10.77 2.92 -0.01
CA ARG A 159 10.15 1.62 0.18
C ARG A 159 8.83 1.83 0.87
N PHE A 160 7.75 1.72 0.12
CA PHE A 160 6.42 1.91 0.67
C PHE A 160 5.38 1.05 -0.04
N GLY A 161 4.22 0.88 0.58
CA GLY A 161 3.13 0.10 0.04
C GLY A 161 2.02 -0.12 1.04
N ASN A 162 1.58 -1.38 1.16
CA ASN A 162 0.51 -1.81 2.05
C ASN A 162 1.02 -2.80 3.08
N ALA A 163 0.38 -2.85 4.24
CA ALA A 163 0.64 -3.86 5.26
C ALA A 163 -0.67 -4.47 5.77
N VAL A 164 -0.57 -5.71 6.23
CA VAL A 164 -1.64 -6.39 6.98
C VAL A 164 -1.08 -6.77 8.34
N LEU A 165 -1.67 -6.22 9.39
CA LEU A 165 -1.40 -6.60 10.78
C LEU A 165 -2.46 -7.59 11.21
N SER A 166 -2.09 -8.67 11.91
CA SER A 166 -3.01 -9.72 12.30
C SER A 166 -2.70 -10.27 13.69
N ARG A 167 -3.76 -10.56 14.43
CA ARG A 167 -3.67 -11.38 15.64
C ARG A 167 -3.53 -12.86 15.30
N PHE A 168 -4.02 -13.26 14.13
CA PHE A 168 -3.95 -14.64 13.63
C PHE A 168 -2.69 -14.88 12.79
N PRO A 169 -2.16 -16.10 12.72
CA PRO A 169 -1.05 -16.45 11.86
C PRO A 169 -1.33 -16.13 10.39
N ILE A 170 -0.37 -15.47 9.74
CA ILE A 170 -0.38 -15.23 8.30
C ILE A 170 0.39 -16.38 7.63
N VAL A 171 -0.32 -17.36 7.09
CA VAL A 171 0.29 -18.57 6.52
C VAL A 171 0.75 -18.41 5.08
N LYS A 172 0.24 -17.40 4.38
CA LYS A 172 0.64 -17.08 3.00
C LYS A 172 0.43 -15.59 2.73
N ALA A 173 1.37 -14.97 2.03
CA ALA A 173 1.21 -13.62 1.52
C ALA A 173 1.81 -13.51 0.12
N ARG A 174 1.17 -12.71 -0.75
CA ARG A 174 1.68 -12.37 -2.08
C ARG A 174 1.19 -11.01 -2.55
N ALA A 175 1.96 -10.37 -3.41
CA ALA A 175 1.50 -9.20 -4.13
C ALA A 175 0.50 -9.62 -5.22
N VAL A 176 -0.45 -8.74 -5.48
CA VAL A 176 -1.41 -8.82 -6.59
C VAL A 176 -1.17 -7.63 -7.50
N ASP A 177 -0.74 -7.89 -8.71
CA ASP A 177 -0.51 -6.83 -9.70
C ASP A 177 -1.85 -6.25 -10.16
N TYR A 178 -1.95 -4.93 -10.19
CA TYR A 178 -3.10 -4.17 -10.69
C TYR A 178 -2.78 -3.52 -12.03
N PRO A 179 -3.77 -3.24 -12.87
CA PRO A 179 -3.59 -2.39 -14.03
C PRO A 179 -2.95 -1.06 -13.66
N ALA A 180 -2.07 -0.56 -14.53
CA ALA A 180 -1.33 0.69 -14.31
C ALA A 180 -1.53 1.63 -15.51
N ARG A 181 -1.48 2.95 -15.26
CA ARG A 181 -1.62 3.97 -16.30
C ARG A 181 -0.52 3.91 -17.35
N SER A 182 0.72 3.73 -16.89
CA SER A 182 1.86 3.58 -17.79
C SER A 182 3.00 2.82 -17.12
N ARG A 183 3.86 2.21 -17.96
CA ARG A 183 5.09 1.55 -17.49
C ARG A 183 6.09 2.54 -16.88
N PHE A 184 6.14 3.76 -17.41
CA PHE A 184 7.05 4.80 -16.92
C PHE A 184 6.64 5.27 -15.52
N GLU A 185 5.36 5.59 -15.31
CA GLU A 185 4.83 6.00 -14.01
C GLU A 185 5.02 4.90 -12.96
N SER A 186 4.75 3.64 -13.33
CA SER A 186 4.98 2.47 -12.47
C SER A 186 6.44 2.32 -12.05
N ALA A 187 7.38 2.61 -12.94
CA ALA A 187 8.81 2.54 -12.64
C ALA A 187 9.29 3.71 -11.74
N ALA A 188 8.75 4.92 -11.96
CA ALA A 188 9.19 6.14 -11.29
C ALA A 188 8.51 6.37 -9.94
N ALA A 189 7.18 6.19 -9.86
CA ALA A 189 6.37 6.48 -8.68
C ALA A 189 5.89 5.22 -7.94
N GLY A 190 6.16 4.04 -8.49
CA GLY A 190 5.65 2.76 -7.99
C GLY A 190 4.32 2.38 -8.63
N GLN A 191 4.02 1.10 -8.59
CA GLN A 191 2.76 0.55 -9.08
C GLN A 191 1.88 0.20 -7.90
N LYS A 192 0.63 0.65 -7.92
CA LYS A 192 -0.37 0.17 -6.96
C LYS A 192 -0.50 -1.35 -7.09
N ARG A 193 -0.40 -2.05 -5.99
CA ARG A 193 -0.56 -3.51 -5.88
C ARG A 193 -1.40 -3.84 -4.68
N GLY A 194 -2.18 -4.91 -4.77
CA GLY A 194 -2.80 -5.52 -3.60
C GLY A 194 -1.78 -6.36 -2.82
N LEU A 195 -2.00 -6.50 -1.52
CA LEU A 195 -1.33 -7.48 -0.68
C LEU A 195 -2.36 -8.50 -0.23
N LEU A 196 -2.28 -9.71 -0.79
CA LEU A 196 -3.18 -10.82 -0.47
C LEU A 196 -2.54 -11.70 0.59
N CYS A 197 -3.16 -11.74 1.77
CA CYS A 197 -2.77 -12.58 2.89
C CYS A 197 -3.77 -13.71 3.10
N THR A 198 -3.32 -14.91 3.47
CA THR A 198 -4.16 -16.00 3.98
C THR A 198 -3.89 -16.13 5.46
N LEU A 199 -4.94 -15.99 6.25
CA LEU A 199 -4.91 -16.12 7.71
C LEU A 199 -5.42 -17.50 8.10
N ASP A 200 -4.81 -18.08 9.12
CA ASP A 200 -5.27 -19.30 9.78
C ASP A 200 -6.04 -18.89 11.04
N LEU A 201 -7.34 -19.14 11.06
CA LEU A 201 -8.21 -18.75 12.17
C LEU A 201 -8.35 -19.87 13.24
N GLY A 202 -7.61 -20.96 13.06
CA GLY A 202 -7.77 -22.17 13.88
C GLY A 202 -8.88 -23.11 13.34
N ASP A 203 -8.90 -24.34 13.85
CA ASP A 203 -9.84 -25.40 13.46
C ASP A 203 -9.92 -25.68 11.95
N GLY A 204 -8.80 -25.47 11.24
CA GLY A 204 -8.72 -25.65 9.78
C GLY A 204 -9.38 -24.56 8.96
N ARG A 205 -9.94 -23.53 9.60
CA ARG A 205 -10.58 -22.41 8.90
C ARG A 205 -9.55 -21.38 8.46
N ARG A 206 -9.71 -20.95 7.24
CA ARG A 206 -8.87 -19.91 6.63
C ARG A 206 -9.70 -18.82 5.98
N VAL A 207 -9.20 -17.61 6.06
CA VAL A 207 -9.75 -16.44 5.38
C VAL A 207 -8.63 -15.73 4.63
N ARG A 208 -8.98 -15.15 3.48
CA ARG A 208 -8.05 -14.27 2.77
C ARG A 208 -8.40 -12.81 3.05
N VAL A 209 -7.38 -12.00 3.25
CA VAL A 209 -7.51 -10.55 3.39
C VAL A 209 -6.67 -9.91 2.29
N LEU A 210 -7.31 -9.09 1.45
CA LEU A 210 -6.67 -8.30 0.42
C LEU A 210 -6.59 -6.85 0.91
N ALA A 211 -5.37 -6.38 1.14
CA ALA A 211 -5.11 -4.96 1.32
C ALA A 211 -5.22 -4.27 -0.05
N VAL A 212 -6.24 -3.44 -0.19
CA VAL A 212 -6.57 -2.72 -1.41
C VAL A 212 -6.07 -1.28 -1.31
N HIS A 213 -5.43 -0.79 -2.38
CA HIS A 213 -5.15 0.64 -2.56
C HIS A 213 -5.21 0.92 -4.06
N LEU A 214 -6.34 1.47 -4.52
CA LEU A 214 -6.59 1.68 -5.94
C LEU A 214 -5.95 2.98 -6.45
N GLU A 215 -5.94 3.13 -7.78
CA GLU A 215 -5.46 4.33 -8.46
C GLU A 215 -6.33 5.55 -8.08
N HIS A 216 -5.71 6.69 -7.79
CA HIS A 216 -6.43 7.86 -7.29
C HIS A 216 -6.97 8.81 -8.38
N ARG A 217 -6.47 8.72 -9.64
CA ARG A 217 -6.80 9.67 -10.72
C ARG A 217 -7.70 9.11 -11.79
N ASP A 218 -7.82 7.78 -11.92
CA ASP A 218 -8.37 7.16 -13.12
C ASP A 218 -9.38 6.06 -12.75
N GLU A 219 -10.69 6.37 -12.88
CA GLU A 219 -11.75 5.42 -12.55
C GLU A 219 -11.77 4.20 -13.48
N PRO A 220 -11.54 4.29 -14.80
CA PRO A 220 -11.39 3.12 -15.67
C PRO A 220 -10.35 2.12 -15.17
N ILE A 221 -9.20 2.58 -14.66
CA ILE A 221 -8.17 1.71 -14.07
C ILE A 221 -8.67 1.08 -12.76
N ARG A 222 -9.41 1.85 -11.95
CA ARG A 222 -10.02 1.31 -10.72
C ARG A 222 -11.05 0.23 -11.06
N VAL A 223 -11.90 0.43 -12.06
CA VAL A 223 -12.87 -0.56 -12.54
C VAL A 223 -12.16 -1.82 -13.04
N ALA A 224 -11.12 -1.67 -13.86
CA ALA A 224 -10.32 -2.83 -14.30
C ALA A 224 -9.65 -3.56 -13.12
N THR A 225 -9.26 -2.84 -12.07
CA THR A 225 -8.74 -3.46 -10.84
C THR A 225 -9.84 -4.17 -10.05
N ALA A 226 -11.06 -3.64 -10.03
CA ALA A 226 -12.21 -4.30 -9.42
C ALA A 226 -12.48 -5.67 -10.07
N GLU A 227 -12.34 -5.78 -11.40
CA GLU A 227 -12.45 -7.04 -12.13
C GLU A 227 -11.39 -8.07 -11.68
N VAL A 228 -10.15 -7.63 -11.44
CA VAL A 228 -9.10 -8.50 -10.86
C VAL A 228 -9.50 -8.99 -9.47
N ILE A 229 -10.05 -8.12 -8.62
CA ILE A 229 -10.48 -8.46 -7.25
C ILE A 229 -11.67 -9.46 -7.29
N VAL A 230 -12.62 -9.26 -8.19
CA VAL A 230 -13.73 -10.19 -8.43
C VAL A 230 -13.18 -11.56 -8.87
N GLY A 231 -12.24 -11.59 -9.81
CA GLY A 231 -11.58 -12.83 -10.24
C GLY A 231 -10.90 -13.57 -9.08
N LEU A 232 -10.23 -12.85 -8.18
CA LEU A 232 -9.63 -13.43 -6.97
C LEU A 232 -10.67 -14.03 -6.03
N SER A 233 -11.86 -13.43 -5.92
CA SER A 233 -12.93 -13.97 -5.07
C SER A 233 -13.54 -15.24 -5.63
N ALA A 234 -13.40 -15.46 -6.94
CA ALA A 234 -13.99 -16.59 -7.68
C ALA A 234 -12.99 -17.74 -7.93
N ASP A 235 -11.75 -17.67 -7.47
CA ASP A 235 -10.67 -18.62 -7.78
C ASP A 235 -10.73 -19.95 -7.00
N GLY A 236 -11.80 -20.19 -6.23
CA GLY A 236 -11.99 -21.39 -5.42
C GLY A 236 -11.18 -21.45 -4.13
N GLY A 237 -10.45 -20.39 -3.80
CA GLY A 237 -9.72 -20.28 -2.54
C GLY A 237 -10.61 -19.97 -1.34
N PRO A 238 -10.06 -19.85 -0.12
CA PRO A 238 -10.79 -19.42 1.06
C PRO A 238 -11.54 -18.10 0.85
N PRO A 239 -12.60 -17.82 1.64
CA PRO A 239 -13.34 -16.56 1.56
C PRO A 239 -12.43 -15.33 1.54
N LEU A 240 -12.76 -14.30 0.74
CA LEU A 240 -11.95 -13.13 0.51
C LEU A 240 -12.60 -11.88 1.09
N ILE A 241 -11.93 -11.25 2.04
CA ILE A 241 -12.21 -9.90 2.52
C ILE A 241 -11.33 -8.92 1.72
N ALA A 242 -11.92 -7.85 1.18
CA ALA A 242 -11.16 -6.77 0.55
C ALA A 242 -11.33 -5.50 1.37
N ALA A 243 -10.24 -4.95 1.89
CA ALA A 243 -10.26 -3.77 2.73
C ALA A 243 -9.15 -2.80 2.34
N GLY A 244 -9.39 -1.49 2.50
CA GLY A 244 -8.40 -0.47 2.15
C GLY A 244 -9.00 0.78 1.58
N ASP A 245 -8.12 1.58 0.98
CA ASP A 245 -8.44 2.77 0.21
C ASP A 245 -8.76 2.39 -1.25
N PHE A 246 -10.03 2.42 -1.58
CA PHE A 246 -10.50 2.12 -2.94
C PHE A 246 -10.47 3.34 -3.86
N ASN A 247 -10.23 4.55 -3.33
CA ASN A 247 -10.31 5.79 -4.11
C ASN A 247 -11.59 5.89 -4.96
N SER A 248 -12.61 5.15 -4.61
CA SER A 248 -13.88 4.99 -5.33
C SER A 248 -15.03 4.84 -4.35
N THR A 249 -16.21 5.23 -4.80
CA THR A 249 -17.45 5.11 -4.05
C THR A 249 -18.56 4.62 -5.01
N PRO A 250 -19.66 4.03 -4.52
CA PRO A 250 -20.76 3.61 -5.38
C PRO A 250 -21.27 4.74 -6.30
N ALA A 251 -21.66 4.41 -7.52
CA ALA A 251 -22.05 5.41 -8.53
C ALA A 251 -23.20 6.33 -8.08
N GLY A 252 -24.09 5.85 -7.19
CA GLY A 252 -25.19 6.65 -6.63
C GLY A 252 -24.77 7.60 -5.48
N PHE A 253 -23.53 7.54 -5.00
CA PHE A 253 -23.10 8.34 -3.86
C PHE A 253 -22.53 9.72 -4.28
N PRO A 254 -22.54 10.71 -3.37
CA PRO A 254 -21.90 12.00 -3.63
C PRO A 254 -20.43 11.87 -4.01
N HIS A 255 -19.97 12.74 -4.91
CA HIS A 255 -18.58 12.79 -5.38
C HIS A 255 -18.05 11.52 -6.08
N ALA A 256 -18.95 10.63 -6.54
CA ALA A 256 -18.56 9.46 -7.33
C ALA A 256 -17.90 9.88 -8.65
N ALA A 257 -16.62 9.53 -8.82
CA ALA A 257 -15.96 9.59 -10.12
C ALA A 257 -16.44 8.41 -10.96
N ARG A 258 -17.03 8.66 -12.14
CA ARG A 258 -17.61 7.62 -12.99
C ARG A 258 -16.84 7.46 -14.29
N THR A 259 -16.82 6.24 -14.80
CA THR A 259 -16.41 5.97 -16.19
C THR A 259 -17.43 6.57 -17.18
N ALA A 260 -17.09 6.57 -18.46
CA ALA A 260 -18.00 7.08 -19.51
C ALA A 260 -19.34 6.33 -19.58
N ASP A 261 -19.34 5.05 -19.19
CA ASP A 261 -20.54 4.19 -19.08
C ASP A 261 -21.22 4.27 -17.68
N GLY A 262 -20.80 5.20 -16.83
CA GLY A 262 -21.42 5.50 -15.55
C GLY A 262 -21.02 4.59 -14.39
N ARG A 263 -20.12 3.63 -14.58
CA ARG A 263 -19.66 2.69 -13.54
C ARG A 263 -18.62 3.30 -12.60
N THR A 264 -18.53 2.75 -11.41
CA THR A 264 -17.42 2.95 -10.47
C THR A 264 -16.84 1.60 -10.05
N ALA A 265 -15.61 1.59 -9.55
CA ALA A 265 -14.99 0.36 -9.05
C ALA A 265 -15.79 -0.27 -7.90
N LEU A 266 -16.30 0.55 -6.99
CA LEU A 266 -17.15 0.08 -5.89
C LEU A 266 -18.46 -0.51 -6.40
N SER A 267 -19.14 0.14 -7.35
CA SER A 267 -20.35 -0.42 -7.97
C SER A 267 -20.04 -1.78 -8.62
N ALA A 268 -18.96 -1.88 -9.40
CA ALA A 268 -18.56 -3.13 -10.04
C ALA A 268 -18.30 -4.27 -9.04
N LEU A 269 -17.66 -3.97 -7.90
CA LEU A 269 -17.45 -4.96 -6.84
C LEU A 269 -18.76 -5.42 -6.19
N LEU A 270 -19.64 -4.49 -5.83
CA LEU A 270 -20.91 -4.80 -5.16
C LEU A 270 -21.89 -5.50 -6.11
N GLU A 271 -22.00 -5.04 -7.35
CA GLU A 271 -22.86 -5.62 -8.40
C GLU A 271 -22.39 -7.01 -8.87
N SER A 272 -21.13 -7.37 -8.63
CA SER A 272 -20.59 -8.71 -8.91
C SER A 272 -21.31 -9.84 -8.13
N GLY A 273 -22.06 -9.51 -7.08
CA GLY A 273 -22.68 -10.46 -6.18
C GLY A 273 -21.68 -11.23 -5.29
N ARG A 274 -20.38 -10.85 -5.32
CA ARG A 274 -19.33 -11.50 -4.54
C ARG A 274 -19.08 -10.84 -3.21
N PHE A 275 -19.36 -9.55 -3.11
CA PHE A 275 -19.04 -8.73 -1.95
C PHE A 275 -20.26 -7.99 -1.41
N ALA A 276 -20.26 -7.81 -0.10
CA ALA A 276 -21.19 -6.97 0.63
C ALA A 276 -20.42 -5.96 1.51
N THR A 277 -21.08 -4.87 1.88
CA THR A 277 -20.58 -3.85 2.81
C THR A 277 -21.64 -3.58 3.89
N GLY A 278 -21.19 -3.00 5.01
CA GLY A 278 -22.08 -2.59 6.11
C GLY A 278 -22.99 -1.41 5.80
N LEU A 279 -22.70 -0.65 4.74
CA LEU A 279 -23.49 0.51 4.33
C LEU A 279 -24.56 0.09 3.30
N GLN A 280 -25.82 0.33 3.62
CA GLN A 280 -26.96 -0.04 2.79
C GLN A 280 -27.54 1.14 1.98
N GLY A 281 -27.00 2.34 2.12
CA GLY A 281 -27.49 3.56 1.47
C GLY A 281 -26.43 4.67 1.42
N PRO A 282 -26.84 5.88 1.02
CA PRO A 282 -25.92 7.02 1.00
C PRO A 282 -25.25 7.25 2.35
N PRO A 283 -23.95 7.60 2.40
CA PRO A 283 -23.22 7.78 3.64
C PRO A 283 -23.73 8.99 4.40
N ALA A 284 -23.83 8.86 5.73
CA ALA A 284 -23.94 10.00 6.62
C ALA A 284 -22.57 10.71 6.76
N GLU A 285 -22.55 11.91 7.31
CA GLU A 285 -21.31 12.67 7.52
C GLU A 285 -20.27 11.89 8.34
N GLY A 286 -20.74 11.13 9.35
CA GLY A 286 -19.90 10.28 10.19
C GLY A 286 -19.30 9.06 9.50
N ASP A 287 -19.77 8.70 8.32
CA ASP A 287 -19.24 7.58 7.52
C ASP A 287 -18.11 8.02 6.56
N LEU A 288 -18.00 9.34 6.31
CA LEU A 288 -17.02 9.87 5.37
C LEU A 288 -15.60 9.72 5.91
N THR A 289 -14.68 9.31 5.04
CA THR A 289 -13.30 8.96 5.43
C THR A 289 -12.24 9.93 4.94
N PHE A 290 -12.53 10.72 3.91
CA PHE A 290 -11.55 11.62 3.27
C PHE A 290 -12.15 13.01 2.97
N SER A 291 -11.42 14.13 3.21
CA SER A 291 -10.24 14.25 4.08
C SER A 291 -10.68 14.28 5.55
N SER A 292 -9.83 13.77 6.45
CA SER A 292 -10.20 13.58 7.85
C SER A 292 -10.56 14.88 8.60
N ASP A 293 -9.99 16.02 8.19
CA ASP A 293 -10.27 17.37 8.76
C ASP A 293 -11.57 17.97 8.22
N ARG A 294 -11.96 17.65 7.01
CA ARG A 294 -13.19 18.09 6.32
C ARG A 294 -13.74 17.00 5.44
N PRO A 295 -14.35 15.96 6.02
CA PRO A 295 -14.78 14.78 5.29
C PRO A 295 -15.77 15.11 4.17
N ARG A 296 -15.50 14.63 2.96
CA ARG A 296 -16.35 14.85 1.78
C ARG A 296 -16.64 13.60 0.99
N ALA A 297 -15.82 12.56 1.16
CA ALA A 297 -15.93 11.32 0.42
C ALA A 297 -15.76 10.12 1.33
N LEU A 298 -16.46 9.04 1.00
CA LEU A 298 -16.26 7.70 1.57
C LEU A 298 -15.50 6.88 0.55
N ILE A 299 -14.21 6.67 0.75
CA ILE A 299 -13.32 5.97 -0.17
C ILE A 299 -12.57 4.80 0.47
N ASP A 300 -12.63 4.70 1.80
CA ASP A 300 -12.05 3.58 2.55
C ASP A 300 -13.17 2.59 2.91
N TRP A 301 -13.01 1.33 2.50
CA TRP A 301 -14.06 0.32 2.58
C TRP A 301 -13.56 -0.99 3.18
N ILE A 302 -14.49 -1.71 3.81
CA ILE A 302 -14.35 -3.11 4.18
C ILE A 302 -15.46 -3.87 3.46
N LEU A 303 -15.06 -4.72 2.52
CA LEU A 303 -15.94 -5.58 1.75
C LEU A 303 -15.73 -7.03 2.18
N VAL A 304 -16.82 -7.73 2.48
CA VAL A 304 -16.81 -9.12 2.91
C VAL A 304 -17.51 -10.01 1.89
N PRO A 305 -17.28 -11.33 1.90
CA PRO A 305 -18.04 -12.25 1.04
C PRO A 305 -19.55 -12.07 1.21
N THR A 306 -20.29 -12.11 0.10
CA THR A 306 -21.75 -12.13 0.14
C THR A 306 -22.23 -13.33 0.97
N GLY A 307 -23.17 -13.11 1.86
CA GLY A 307 -23.62 -14.10 2.83
C GLY A 307 -23.05 -13.90 4.23
N TRP A 308 -21.89 -13.25 4.36
CA TRP A 308 -21.42 -12.81 5.66
C TRP A 308 -22.15 -11.55 6.11
N LYS A 309 -22.27 -11.36 7.42
CA LYS A 309 -22.99 -10.22 7.99
C LYS A 309 -22.00 -9.22 8.59
N ILE A 310 -22.16 -7.96 8.24
CA ILE A 310 -21.49 -6.87 8.93
C ILE A 310 -22.48 -6.33 9.96
N ASP A 311 -22.22 -6.59 11.25
CA ASP A 311 -23.07 -6.14 12.34
C ASP A 311 -22.93 -4.63 12.58
N ARG A 312 -21.70 -4.13 12.44
CA ARG A 312 -21.37 -2.72 12.64
C ARG A 312 -20.18 -2.33 11.81
N GLN A 313 -20.31 -1.25 11.04
CA GLN A 313 -19.19 -0.59 10.36
C GLN A 313 -19.24 0.90 10.72
N ARG A 314 -18.08 1.50 10.97
CA ARG A 314 -17.98 2.93 11.27
C ARG A 314 -16.63 3.49 10.89
N ALA A 315 -16.59 4.73 10.44
CA ALA A 315 -15.37 5.53 10.42
C ALA A 315 -15.08 6.08 11.84
N ILE A 316 -13.82 6.23 12.17
CA ILE A 316 -13.36 6.74 13.46
C ILE A 316 -12.90 8.18 13.24
N ASP A 317 -13.43 9.11 14.03
CA ASP A 317 -13.03 10.51 13.97
C ASP A 317 -11.59 10.66 14.48
N SER A 318 -10.66 10.84 13.56
CA SER A 318 -9.23 10.96 13.84
C SER A 318 -8.55 11.77 12.75
N GLN A 319 -7.64 12.65 13.14
CA GLN A 319 -6.82 13.47 12.24
C GLN A 319 -5.33 13.07 12.27
N LEU A 320 -5.04 11.82 12.64
CA LEU A 320 -3.67 11.28 12.63
C LEU A 320 -3.17 10.99 11.21
N SER A 321 -4.06 11.01 10.22
CA SER A 321 -3.83 10.94 8.78
C SER A 321 -4.83 11.85 8.07
N ASP A 322 -4.67 12.09 6.78
CA ASP A 322 -5.69 12.73 5.93
C ASP A 322 -6.89 11.80 5.62
N HIS A 323 -6.81 10.52 5.98
CA HIS A 323 -7.95 9.59 6.01
C HIS A 323 -8.43 9.33 7.43
N ARG A 324 -9.69 8.92 7.57
CA ARG A 324 -10.25 8.36 8.80
C ARG A 324 -10.18 6.83 8.74
N PRO A 325 -9.77 6.15 9.82
CA PRO A 325 -9.81 4.68 9.86
C PRO A 325 -11.25 4.17 9.88
N VAL A 326 -11.46 3.00 9.28
CA VAL A 326 -12.74 2.29 9.30
C VAL A 326 -12.58 0.98 10.05
N VAL A 327 -13.56 0.64 10.90
CA VAL A 327 -13.63 -0.63 11.62
C VAL A 327 -14.99 -1.29 11.37
N ALA A 328 -14.98 -2.60 11.13
CA ALA A 328 -16.17 -3.41 10.95
C ALA A 328 -16.16 -4.63 11.86
N GLU A 329 -17.31 -4.98 12.43
CA GLU A 329 -17.58 -6.25 13.11
C GLU A 329 -18.31 -7.17 12.15
N VAL A 330 -17.70 -8.30 11.85
CA VAL A 330 -18.13 -9.23 10.81
C VAL A 330 -18.46 -10.57 11.42
N GLU A 331 -19.65 -11.10 11.13
CA GLU A 331 -20.05 -12.47 11.41
C GLU A 331 -19.83 -13.32 10.15
N MET A 332 -18.89 -14.27 10.27
CA MET A 332 -18.59 -15.22 9.20
C MET A 332 -19.68 -16.30 9.15
N ARG A 333 -20.08 -16.66 7.95
CA ARG A 333 -20.99 -17.77 7.69
C ARG A 333 -20.32 -18.75 6.76
N ASP A 334 -20.58 -20.04 7.01
CA ASP A 334 -20.11 -21.15 6.20
C ASP A 334 -20.73 -21.19 4.81
#